data_9acb2912bb0187fcabf0c4e2e3309d58
#
_entry.id   9acb2912bb0187fcabf0c4e2e3309d58
#
_cell.length_a   1.000
_cell.length_b   1.000
_cell.length_c   1.000
_cell.angle_alpha   90.00
_cell.angle_beta   90.00
_cell.angle_gamma   90.00
#
_symmetry.space_group_name_H-M   'P 1'
#
loop_
_entity.id
_entity.type
_entity.pdbx_description
1 polymer ?
#
loop_
_entity_poly.entity_id
_entity_poly.type
_entity_poly.pdbx_seq_one_letter_code
_entity_poly.pdbx_strand_id
1 'polypeptide(L)'
;MGFISIMNKTLFLCLYFSLCFFSCQKNDDKLSQETSGAINTISVIIDDQLWNGEVGDSLRNKFAAPVLGLPQEEPLFSINQYPVKLFEGFSTDSRNIIIIKKESKNNFEIIENEFATPQNAVHISGKTTVDILDILEKNTSLIIQKMRATEIAQNQKIMSDSLLDNKKIIDKFNITVNIPSKYNYVMRRKNFIWLKKEIISGNTSILIYQLPLNKIQSSNAVNNIVRIRDSVGGLYIHGTVSKTKMITEEAYAPYFSKVSLAGKLTYETKGTWEMKNDFMSGPFINYAIFDRTNNRILVLEGFCYAPSKEKRDLMFELESIIKSVQFLKKK
;
A
#
# COMPACT_ATOMS: atom_id res chain seq x y z
N MET A 1 67.49 -42.78 17.63
CA MET A 1 66.89 -42.05 16.49
C MET A 1 65.40 -42.35 16.26
N GLY A 2 64.75 -43.17 17.06
CA GLY A 2 63.31 -43.57 16.92
C GLY A 2 62.30 -42.75 17.67
N PHE A 3 62.66 -42.07 18.73
CA PHE A 3 61.71 -41.38 19.63
C PHE A 3 61.19 -40.01 19.10
N ILE A 4 62.06 -39.27 18.36
CA ILE A 4 61.74 -37.97 17.80
C ILE A 4 60.77 -38.07 16.59
N SER A 5 60.84 -39.17 15.85
CA SER A 5 59.97 -39.42 14.68
C SER A 5 58.50 -39.76 15.07
N ILE A 6 58.29 -40.36 16.24
CA ILE A 6 56.94 -40.74 16.70
C ILE A 6 56.26 -39.51 17.30
N MET A 7 57.02 -38.61 18.00
CA MET A 7 56.47 -37.42 18.60
C MET A 7 56.00 -36.38 17.58
N ASN A 8 56.70 -36.28 16.42
CA ASN A 8 56.27 -35.43 15.30
C ASN A 8 55.01 -35.96 14.58
N LYS A 9 54.85 -37.27 14.46
CA LYS A 9 53.64 -37.83 13.84
C LYS A 9 52.38 -37.71 14.74
N THR A 10 52.49 -37.85 16.05
CA THR A 10 51.39 -37.62 16.99
C THR A 10 51.02 -36.15 17.09
N LEU A 11 52.00 -35.22 17.05
CA LEU A 11 51.73 -33.77 17.04
C LEU A 11 51.02 -33.35 15.76
N PHE A 12 51.40 -33.89 14.59
CA PHE A 12 50.72 -33.63 13.31
C PHE A 12 49.30 -34.23 13.25
N LEU A 13 49.07 -35.40 13.89
CA LEU A 13 47.75 -36.04 13.97
C LEU A 13 46.82 -35.23 14.88
N CYS A 14 47.27 -34.72 16.01
CA CYS A 14 46.52 -33.86 16.89
C CYS A 14 46.21 -32.48 16.26
N LEU A 15 47.12 -31.91 15.45
CA LEU A 15 46.87 -30.67 14.72
C LEU A 15 45.82 -30.85 13.61
N TYR A 16 45.79 -32.01 12.96
CA TYR A 16 44.79 -32.35 11.92
C TYR A 16 43.39 -32.60 12.51
N PHE A 17 43.31 -33.15 13.73
CA PHE A 17 42.05 -33.41 14.43
C PHE A 17 41.46 -32.12 15.02
N SER A 18 42.28 -31.10 15.36
CA SER A 18 41.79 -29.80 15.86
C SER A 18 41.23 -28.91 14.75
N LEU A 19 41.61 -29.12 13.46
CA LEU A 19 41.07 -28.43 12.31
C LEU A 19 39.68 -28.93 11.85
N CYS A 20 39.25 -30.08 12.31
CA CYS A 20 37.94 -30.63 11.98
C CYS A 20 36.79 -30.12 12.87
N PHE A 21 37.08 -29.35 13.92
CA PHE A 21 36.08 -28.71 14.77
C PHE A 21 35.70 -27.26 14.40
N PHE A 22 36.27 -26.71 13.31
CA PHE A 22 35.65 -25.58 12.63
C PHE A 22 34.53 -26.13 11.73
N SER A 23 33.59 -26.84 12.35
CA SER A 23 32.28 -27.10 11.77
C SER A 23 31.64 -25.76 11.52
N CYS A 24 31.33 -25.49 10.27
CA CYS A 24 30.43 -24.43 9.86
C CYS A 24 29.32 -24.28 10.89
N GLN A 25 29.32 -23.15 11.59
CA GLN A 25 28.07 -22.60 12.08
C GLN A 25 27.27 -22.34 10.82
N LYS A 26 26.46 -23.30 10.40
CA LYS A 26 25.32 -23.02 9.54
C LYS A 26 24.56 -21.96 10.31
N ASN A 27 24.68 -20.71 9.86
CA ASN A 27 23.53 -19.84 9.98
C ASN A 27 22.41 -20.65 9.31
N ASP A 28 21.54 -21.19 10.12
CA ASP A 28 20.19 -21.51 9.68
C ASP A 28 19.58 -20.15 9.33
N ASP A 29 19.88 -19.63 8.15
CA ASP A 29 18.94 -18.82 7.40
C ASP A 29 17.73 -19.75 7.22
N LYS A 30 16.88 -19.83 8.25
CA LYS A 30 15.51 -20.29 8.08
C LYS A 30 15.02 -19.44 6.90
N LEU A 31 14.92 -20.05 5.72
CA LEU A 31 14.20 -19.47 4.60
C LEU A 31 12.84 -19.07 5.21
N SER A 32 12.71 -17.77 5.51
CA SER A 32 11.48 -17.29 6.11
C SER A 32 10.40 -17.59 5.09
N GLN A 33 9.37 -18.28 5.51
CA GLN A 33 8.23 -18.62 4.66
C GLN A 33 7.71 -17.33 4.02
N GLU A 34 7.45 -17.33 2.71
CA GLU A 34 6.82 -16.19 2.08
C GLU A 34 5.38 -16.04 2.58
N THR A 35 4.96 -14.78 2.77
CA THR A 35 3.58 -14.53 3.18
C THR A 35 2.60 -14.84 2.06
N SER A 36 1.43 -15.30 2.45
CA SER A 36 0.31 -15.63 1.56
C SER A 36 -0.88 -14.68 1.77
N GLY A 37 -1.95 -14.91 1.02
CA GLY A 37 -3.24 -14.25 1.16
C GLY A 37 -3.43 -13.02 0.28
N ALA A 38 -4.69 -12.61 0.16
CA ALA A 38 -5.12 -11.46 -0.64
C ALA A 38 -4.58 -10.14 -0.07
N ILE A 39 -4.45 -9.13 -0.94
CA ILE A 39 -4.12 -7.76 -0.55
C ILE A 39 -5.21 -7.20 0.36
N ASN A 40 -4.82 -6.32 1.29
CA ASN A 40 -5.71 -5.67 2.25
C ASN A 40 -6.49 -6.67 3.14
N THR A 41 -5.83 -7.74 3.57
CA THR A 41 -6.41 -8.73 4.50
C THR A 41 -5.63 -8.76 5.80
N ILE A 42 -6.35 -8.87 6.92
CA ILE A 42 -5.80 -9.05 8.27
C ILE A 42 -6.30 -10.36 8.85
N SER A 43 -5.40 -11.14 9.46
CA SER A 43 -5.74 -12.27 10.30
C SER A 43 -5.77 -11.84 11.77
N VAL A 44 -6.89 -11.96 12.43
CA VAL A 44 -7.07 -11.65 13.86
C VAL A 44 -7.12 -12.95 14.65
N ILE A 45 -6.13 -13.15 15.51
CA ILE A 45 -6.00 -14.29 16.38
C ILE A 45 -6.50 -13.88 17.76
N ILE A 46 -7.69 -14.34 18.12
CA ILE A 46 -8.40 -13.88 19.31
C ILE A 46 -9.37 -14.95 19.80
N ASP A 47 -9.58 -15.04 21.10
CA ASP A 47 -10.59 -15.92 21.67
C ASP A 47 -12.01 -15.46 21.30
N ASP A 48 -12.90 -16.43 21.06
CA ASP A 48 -14.28 -16.16 20.63
C ASP A 48 -15.05 -15.23 21.56
N GLN A 49 -14.80 -15.32 22.87
CA GLN A 49 -15.44 -14.45 23.86
C GLN A 49 -15.05 -12.96 23.67
N LEU A 50 -13.77 -12.69 23.39
CA LEU A 50 -13.30 -11.33 23.12
C LEU A 50 -13.76 -10.86 21.73
N TRP A 51 -13.79 -11.76 20.74
CA TRP A 51 -14.23 -11.47 19.39
C TRP A 51 -15.71 -11.10 19.29
N ASN A 52 -16.57 -11.80 20.06
CA ASN A 52 -18.01 -11.55 20.08
C ASN A 52 -18.42 -10.41 21.06
N GLY A 53 -17.43 -9.75 21.67
CA GLY A 53 -17.63 -8.62 22.58
C GLY A 53 -17.06 -7.30 22.05
N GLU A 54 -16.92 -6.33 22.93
CA GLU A 54 -16.47 -4.95 22.65
C GLU A 54 -15.11 -4.89 21.93
N VAL A 55 -14.19 -5.84 22.21
CA VAL A 55 -12.89 -5.89 21.54
C VAL A 55 -13.06 -6.21 20.05
N GLY A 56 -13.88 -7.21 19.71
CA GLY A 56 -14.17 -7.54 18.31
C GLY A 56 -14.92 -6.41 17.60
N ASP A 57 -15.84 -5.73 18.26
CA ASP A 57 -16.51 -4.54 17.71
C ASP A 57 -15.49 -3.41 17.43
N SER A 58 -14.60 -3.14 18.38
CA SER A 58 -13.54 -2.16 18.22
C SER A 58 -12.63 -2.49 17.03
N LEU A 59 -12.22 -3.76 16.87
CA LEU A 59 -11.42 -4.20 15.75
C LEU A 59 -12.13 -3.99 14.41
N ARG A 60 -13.39 -4.41 14.31
CA ARG A 60 -14.21 -4.22 13.09
C ARG A 60 -14.36 -2.74 12.75
N ASN A 61 -14.73 -1.92 13.72
CA ASN A 61 -14.92 -0.48 13.53
C ASN A 61 -13.64 0.26 13.10
N LYS A 62 -12.47 -0.20 13.52
CA LYS A 62 -11.19 0.44 13.21
C LYS A 62 -10.53 -0.10 11.94
N PHE A 63 -10.41 -1.41 11.81
CA PHE A 63 -9.67 -2.04 10.72
C PHE A 63 -10.54 -2.35 9.50
N ALA A 64 -11.84 -2.56 9.67
CA ALA A 64 -12.80 -2.65 8.58
C ALA A 64 -13.62 -1.36 8.38
N ALA A 65 -13.12 -0.21 8.87
CA ALA A 65 -13.71 1.10 8.58
C ALA A 65 -13.81 1.32 7.05
N PRO A 66 -14.85 2.03 6.57
CA PRO A 66 -15.01 2.32 5.15
C PRO A 66 -13.82 3.07 4.54
N VAL A 67 -13.39 2.66 3.34
CA VAL A 67 -12.36 3.38 2.59
C VAL A 67 -12.91 4.71 2.10
N LEU A 68 -12.22 5.80 2.44
CA LEU A 68 -12.64 7.15 2.09
C LEU A 68 -12.60 7.39 0.57
N GLY A 69 -13.65 8.03 0.05
CA GLY A 69 -13.76 8.43 -1.35
C GLY A 69 -14.28 7.33 -2.29
N LEU A 70 -14.73 6.19 -1.76
CA LEU A 70 -15.47 5.20 -2.54
C LEU A 70 -16.97 5.53 -2.56
N PRO A 71 -17.67 5.31 -3.69
CA PRO A 71 -19.12 5.55 -3.79
C PRO A 71 -19.97 4.54 -3.01
N GLN A 72 -19.40 3.41 -2.63
CA GLN A 72 -20.01 2.38 -1.80
C GLN A 72 -19.08 2.09 -0.62
N GLU A 73 -19.63 1.74 0.52
CA GLU A 73 -18.84 1.35 1.69
C GLU A 73 -18.15 0.02 1.45
N GLU A 74 -16.84 0.06 1.39
CA GLU A 74 -15.98 -1.12 1.29
C GLU A 74 -14.94 -1.03 2.41
N PRO A 75 -14.65 -2.14 3.14
CA PRO A 75 -13.78 -2.11 4.31
C PRO A 75 -12.33 -1.84 3.95
N LEU A 76 -11.62 -1.10 4.79
CA LEU A 76 -10.17 -0.83 4.64
C LEU A 76 -9.36 -2.13 4.55
N PHE A 77 -9.67 -3.08 5.44
CA PHE A 77 -9.16 -4.44 5.41
C PHE A 77 -10.28 -5.45 5.52
N SER A 78 -10.16 -6.56 4.80
CA SER A 78 -10.94 -7.76 5.06
C SER A 78 -10.37 -8.45 6.29
N ILE A 79 -11.22 -8.84 7.26
CA ILE A 79 -10.78 -9.47 8.50
C ILE A 79 -11.15 -10.96 8.49
N ASN A 80 -10.15 -11.81 8.71
CA ASN A 80 -10.31 -13.23 9.00
C ASN A 80 -10.02 -13.45 10.48
N GLN A 81 -10.98 -13.99 11.23
CA GLN A 81 -10.80 -14.30 12.65
C GLN A 81 -10.44 -15.78 12.82
N TYR A 82 -9.50 -16.05 13.71
CA TYR A 82 -9.10 -17.39 14.13
C TYR A 82 -9.00 -17.49 15.66
N PRO A 83 -9.55 -18.53 16.28
CA PRO A 83 -9.33 -18.78 17.70
C PRO A 83 -7.83 -19.02 17.99
N VAL A 84 -7.38 -18.56 19.16
CA VAL A 84 -5.96 -18.71 19.58
C VAL A 84 -5.47 -20.16 19.48
N LYS A 85 -6.33 -21.14 19.74
CA LYS A 85 -6.01 -22.58 19.66
C LYS A 85 -5.68 -23.06 18.24
N LEU A 86 -6.10 -22.32 17.21
CA LEU A 86 -5.85 -22.65 15.80
C LEU A 86 -4.72 -21.82 15.19
N PHE A 87 -3.94 -21.12 16.04
CA PHE A 87 -2.82 -20.31 15.57
C PHE A 87 -1.60 -21.18 15.27
N GLU A 88 -1.66 -21.89 14.15
CA GLU A 88 -0.60 -22.77 13.62
C GLU A 88 -0.67 -22.81 12.09
N GLY A 89 0.46 -23.14 11.44
CA GLY A 89 0.53 -23.37 10.01
C GLY A 89 0.09 -22.14 9.17
N PHE A 90 -0.93 -22.30 8.33
CA PHE A 90 -1.37 -21.27 7.38
C PHE A 90 -1.85 -19.97 8.04
N SER A 91 -2.24 -19.99 9.31
CA SER A 91 -2.64 -18.74 10.01
C SER A 91 -1.44 -17.86 10.36
N THR A 92 -0.22 -18.43 10.33
CA THR A 92 1.02 -17.71 10.62
C THR A 92 1.65 -17.08 9.38
N ASP A 93 1.21 -17.40 8.16
CA ASP A 93 1.77 -16.88 6.91
C ASP A 93 1.07 -15.63 6.36
N SER A 94 0.03 -15.13 7.02
CA SER A 94 -0.64 -13.89 6.65
C SER A 94 0.30 -12.68 6.78
N ARG A 95 0.25 -11.74 5.83
CA ARG A 95 1.09 -10.53 5.88
C ARG A 95 0.80 -9.61 7.07
N ASN A 96 -0.44 -9.55 7.51
CA ASN A 96 -0.84 -8.74 8.65
C ASN A 96 -1.59 -9.60 9.65
N ILE A 97 -1.05 -9.73 10.84
CA ILE A 97 -1.62 -10.52 11.93
C ILE A 97 -1.81 -9.62 13.14
N ILE A 98 -2.96 -9.72 13.80
CA ILE A 98 -3.21 -9.12 15.12
C ILE A 98 -3.52 -10.24 16.10
N ILE A 99 -2.69 -10.40 17.11
CA ILE A 99 -2.80 -11.42 18.14
C ILE A 99 -3.27 -10.73 19.43
N ILE A 100 -4.47 -11.09 19.91
CA ILE A 100 -5.04 -10.50 21.11
C ILE A 100 -5.26 -11.56 22.17
N LYS A 101 -4.71 -11.32 23.36
CA LYS A 101 -4.81 -12.24 24.50
C LYS A 101 -5.13 -11.50 25.79
N LYS A 102 -5.89 -12.15 26.66
CA LYS A 102 -6.06 -11.69 28.05
C LYS A 102 -4.95 -12.32 28.90
N GLU A 103 -4.06 -11.50 29.45
CA GLU A 103 -2.88 -11.93 30.19
C GLU A 103 -2.67 -11.11 31.46
N SER A 104 -1.74 -11.54 32.34
CA SER A 104 -1.43 -10.86 33.59
C SER A 104 -0.72 -9.51 33.44
N LYS A 105 -0.25 -9.19 32.23
CA LYS A 105 0.45 -7.93 31.91
C LYS A 105 -0.13 -7.27 30.67
N ASN A 106 -0.18 -5.94 30.69
CA ASN A 106 -0.51 -5.17 29.51
C ASN A 106 0.73 -5.08 28.62
N ASN A 107 0.59 -5.42 27.33
CA ASN A 107 1.65 -5.33 26.34
C ASN A 107 1.13 -4.86 24.98
N PHE A 108 1.98 -4.12 24.26
CA PHE A 108 1.80 -3.77 22.87
C PHE A 108 3.13 -3.88 22.16
N GLU A 109 3.20 -4.68 21.11
CA GLU A 109 4.40 -4.86 20.31
C GLU A 109 4.03 -5.10 18.84
N ILE A 110 4.86 -4.63 17.92
CA ILE A 110 4.80 -4.95 16.49
C ILE A 110 6.12 -5.61 16.12
N ILE A 111 6.06 -6.88 15.76
CA ILE A 111 7.23 -7.66 15.32
C ILE A 111 7.13 -7.80 13.80
N GLU A 112 8.20 -7.34 13.11
CA GLU A 112 8.29 -7.49 11.67
C GLU A 112 8.90 -8.85 11.31
N ASN A 113 8.27 -9.58 10.39
CA ASN A 113 8.74 -10.89 9.88
C ASN A 113 8.88 -11.99 10.96
N GLU A 114 7.96 -12.04 11.90
CA GLU A 114 8.02 -13.00 13.01
C GLU A 114 7.86 -14.45 12.52
N PHE A 115 6.89 -14.71 11.66
CA PHE A 115 6.58 -16.06 11.18
C PHE A 115 6.81 -16.21 9.68
N ALA A 116 6.65 -15.15 8.91
CA ALA A 116 6.78 -15.12 7.45
C ALA A 116 7.28 -13.75 6.97
N THR A 117 7.68 -13.62 5.70
CA THR A 117 8.22 -12.37 5.15
C THR A 117 7.52 -12.01 3.83
N PRO A 118 7.08 -10.74 3.64
CA PRO A 118 7.06 -9.60 4.59
C PRO A 118 5.85 -9.68 5.53
N GLN A 119 6.01 -9.42 6.82
CA GLN A 119 4.93 -9.56 7.78
C GLN A 119 4.94 -8.46 8.85
N ASN A 120 3.74 -8.07 9.31
CA ASN A 120 3.54 -7.34 10.57
C ASN A 120 2.73 -8.24 11.51
N ALA A 121 3.35 -8.71 12.59
CA ALA A 121 2.69 -9.39 13.68
C ALA A 121 2.51 -8.41 14.84
N VAL A 122 1.27 -8.09 15.17
CA VAL A 122 0.90 -7.15 16.24
C VAL A 122 0.43 -7.94 17.44
N HIS A 123 1.14 -7.86 18.55
CA HIS A 123 0.80 -8.50 19.82
C HIS A 123 0.16 -7.48 20.75
N ILE A 124 -1.03 -7.77 21.21
CA ILE A 124 -1.78 -6.97 22.18
C ILE A 124 -2.20 -7.89 23.32
N SER A 125 -1.80 -7.58 24.53
CA SER A 125 -2.35 -8.23 25.72
C SER A 125 -2.77 -7.24 26.79
N GLY A 126 -3.77 -7.62 27.58
CA GLY A 126 -4.27 -6.80 28.68
C GLY A 126 -4.84 -7.66 29.80
N LYS A 127 -4.79 -7.14 31.03
CA LYS A 127 -5.36 -7.80 32.21
C LYS A 127 -6.88 -7.82 32.12
N THR A 128 -7.45 -6.75 31.60
CA THR A 128 -8.89 -6.57 31.45
C THR A 128 -9.27 -6.23 30.01
N THR A 129 -10.54 -6.37 29.66
CA THR A 129 -11.07 -5.92 28.37
C THR A 129 -10.81 -4.44 28.13
N VAL A 130 -10.94 -3.62 29.17
CA VAL A 130 -10.69 -2.16 29.12
C VAL A 130 -9.23 -1.87 28.76
N ASP A 131 -8.27 -2.58 29.37
CA ASP A 131 -6.84 -2.42 29.03
C ASP A 131 -6.57 -2.72 27.55
N ILE A 132 -7.17 -3.78 27.00
CA ILE A 132 -7.03 -4.15 25.58
C ILE A 132 -7.62 -3.05 24.68
N LEU A 133 -8.80 -2.53 25.02
CA LEU A 133 -9.45 -1.45 24.28
C LEU A 133 -8.61 -0.16 24.29
N ASP A 134 -8.04 0.20 25.43
CA ASP A 134 -7.16 1.37 25.57
C ASP A 134 -5.90 1.24 24.71
N ILE A 135 -5.29 0.04 24.68
CA ILE A 135 -4.13 -0.24 23.83
C ILE A 135 -4.51 -0.13 22.35
N LEU A 136 -5.64 -0.70 21.94
CA LEU A 136 -6.15 -0.59 20.57
C LEU A 136 -6.37 0.88 20.19
N GLU A 137 -7.07 1.65 21.03
CA GLU A 137 -7.36 3.06 20.76
C GLU A 137 -6.08 3.87 20.52
N LYS A 138 -5.08 3.71 21.40
CA LYS A 138 -3.81 4.44 21.31
C LYS A 138 -2.97 4.08 20.08
N ASN A 139 -3.04 2.84 19.60
CA ASN A 139 -2.09 2.32 18.62
C ASN A 139 -2.69 2.03 17.24
N THR A 140 -4.02 2.11 17.07
CA THR A 140 -4.69 1.79 15.80
C THR A 140 -4.09 2.52 14.59
N SER A 141 -3.84 3.82 14.70
CA SER A 141 -3.28 4.61 13.59
C SER A 141 -1.90 4.13 13.16
N LEU A 142 -1.03 3.79 14.12
CA LEU A 142 0.29 3.25 13.85
C LEU A 142 0.21 1.86 13.18
N ILE A 143 -0.67 0.99 13.69
CA ILE A 143 -0.88 -0.35 13.16
C ILE A 143 -1.35 -0.26 11.69
N ILE A 144 -2.40 0.53 11.43
CA ILE A 144 -2.93 0.73 10.07
C ILE A 144 -1.86 1.29 9.14
N GLN A 145 -1.08 2.28 9.58
CA GLN A 145 0.00 2.86 8.79
C GLN A 145 1.04 1.81 8.38
N LYS A 146 1.51 0.98 9.32
CA LYS A 146 2.49 -0.08 9.03
C LYS A 146 1.91 -1.14 8.09
N MET A 147 0.72 -1.63 8.37
CA MET A 147 0.05 -2.62 7.53
C MET A 147 -0.17 -2.10 6.10
N ARG A 148 -0.67 -0.87 5.96
CA ARG A 148 -0.84 -0.23 4.64
C ARG A 148 0.48 -0.07 3.88
N ALA A 149 1.56 0.28 4.57
CA ALA A 149 2.88 0.39 3.94
C ALA A 149 3.36 -0.96 3.39
N THR A 150 3.20 -2.04 4.17
CA THR A 150 3.56 -3.40 3.74
C THR A 150 2.68 -3.87 2.57
N GLU A 151 1.37 -3.62 2.59
CA GLU A 151 0.47 -3.97 1.48
C GLU A 151 0.83 -3.20 0.20
N ILE A 152 1.17 -1.91 0.28
CA ILE A 152 1.63 -1.12 -0.87
C ILE A 152 2.92 -1.69 -1.44
N ALA A 153 3.92 -2.01 -0.59
CA ALA A 153 5.17 -2.60 -1.03
C ALA A 153 4.95 -3.97 -1.69
N GLN A 154 4.09 -4.80 -1.12
CA GLN A 154 3.75 -6.10 -1.70
C GLN A 154 3.03 -5.95 -3.05
N ASN A 155 2.09 -5.03 -3.16
CA ASN A 155 1.41 -4.78 -4.44
C ASN A 155 2.38 -4.25 -5.50
N GLN A 156 3.33 -3.38 -5.11
CA GLN A 156 4.40 -2.92 -6.00
C GLN A 156 5.34 -4.07 -6.42
N LYS A 157 5.67 -5.01 -5.52
CA LYS A 157 6.43 -6.23 -5.84
C LYS A 157 5.68 -7.07 -6.89
N ILE A 158 4.40 -7.35 -6.68
CA ILE A 158 3.56 -8.10 -7.64
C ILE A 158 3.51 -7.41 -9.01
N MET A 159 3.36 -6.08 -9.03
CA MET A 159 3.30 -5.32 -10.28
C MET A 159 4.65 -5.30 -11.01
N SER A 160 5.77 -5.44 -10.30
CA SER A 160 7.11 -5.37 -10.88
C SER A 160 7.48 -6.51 -11.83
N ASP A 161 6.70 -7.61 -11.82
CA ASP A 161 6.93 -8.76 -12.71
C ASP A 161 6.81 -8.41 -14.19
N SER A 162 5.99 -7.41 -14.53
CA SER A 162 5.86 -6.93 -15.90
C SER A 162 5.43 -5.46 -15.94
N LEU A 163 6.39 -4.58 -16.24
CA LEU A 163 6.18 -3.13 -16.27
C LEU A 163 6.10 -2.58 -17.68
N LEU A 164 5.33 -1.51 -17.84
CA LEU A 164 5.30 -0.68 -19.03
C LEU A 164 6.63 0.09 -19.17
N ASP A 165 7.12 0.26 -20.41
CA ASP A 165 8.29 1.10 -20.68
C ASP A 165 8.03 2.56 -20.26
N ASN A 166 8.83 3.04 -19.33
CA ASN A 166 8.75 4.40 -18.76
C ASN A 166 9.33 5.50 -19.68
N LYS A 167 9.98 5.17 -20.79
CA LYS A 167 10.70 6.15 -21.61
C LYS A 167 9.88 7.41 -21.90
N LYS A 168 8.62 7.26 -22.31
CA LYS A 168 7.74 8.39 -22.63
C LYS A 168 7.39 9.26 -21.40
N ILE A 169 7.37 8.68 -20.20
CA ILE A 169 7.13 9.38 -18.93
C ILE A 169 8.40 10.11 -18.49
N ILE A 170 9.54 9.41 -18.58
CA ILE A 170 10.86 9.99 -18.28
C ILE A 170 11.14 11.20 -19.17
N ASP A 171 11.02 11.05 -20.49
CA ASP A 171 11.28 12.11 -21.46
C ASP A 171 10.41 13.36 -21.21
N LYS A 172 9.19 13.16 -20.71
CA LYS A 172 8.23 14.25 -20.52
C LYS A 172 8.29 14.89 -19.14
N PHE A 173 8.42 14.09 -18.09
CA PHE A 173 8.27 14.55 -16.72
C PHE A 173 9.50 14.35 -15.84
N ASN A 174 10.56 13.70 -16.35
CA ASN A 174 11.77 13.37 -15.60
C ASN A 174 11.48 12.61 -14.30
N ILE A 175 10.55 11.62 -14.38
CA ILE A 175 10.17 10.73 -13.30
C ILE A 175 10.08 9.29 -13.83
N THR A 176 10.14 8.31 -12.91
CA THR A 176 9.70 6.94 -13.16
C THR A 176 8.47 6.63 -12.34
N VAL A 177 7.63 5.72 -12.83
CA VAL A 177 6.45 5.18 -12.12
C VAL A 177 6.30 3.72 -12.51
N ASN A 178 6.18 2.81 -11.56
CA ASN A 178 5.98 1.39 -11.82
C ASN A 178 4.54 1.11 -12.28
N ILE A 179 4.31 1.20 -13.57
CA ILE A 179 3.02 0.98 -14.20
C ILE A 179 3.00 -0.42 -14.82
N PRO A 180 2.04 -1.30 -14.46
CA PRO A 180 1.95 -2.63 -15.08
C PRO A 180 1.81 -2.57 -16.61
N SER A 181 2.39 -3.52 -17.32
CA SER A 181 2.38 -3.61 -18.78
C SER A 181 0.98 -3.73 -19.40
N LYS A 182 -0.03 -4.10 -18.59
CA LYS A 182 -1.44 -4.15 -19.01
C LYS A 182 -2.06 -2.77 -19.26
N TYR A 183 -1.40 -1.68 -18.83
CA TYR A 183 -1.82 -0.32 -19.14
C TYR A 183 -1.33 0.10 -20.52
N ASN A 184 -2.18 0.81 -21.25
CA ASN A 184 -1.87 1.35 -22.57
C ASN A 184 -1.97 2.88 -22.58
N TYR A 185 -1.13 3.53 -23.37
CA TYR A 185 -1.24 4.98 -23.60
C TYR A 185 -2.48 5.30 -24.44
N VAL A 186 -3.47 5.94 -23.84
CA VAL A 186 -4.68 6.43 -24.54
C VAL A 186 -4.41 7.78 -25.20
N MET A 187 -3.75 8.69 -24.45
CA MET A 187 -3.48 10.03 -24.94
C MET A 187 -2.14 10.58 -24.43
N ARG A 188 -1.48 11.36 -25.30
CA ARG A 188 -0.26 12.10 -24.95
C ARG A 188 -0.35 13.51 -25.53
N ARG A 189 -0.17 14.55 -24.67
CA ARG A 189 -0.09 15.96 -25.04
C ARG A 189 1.17 16.58 -24.44
N LYS A 190 1.46 17.85 -24.68
CA LYS A 190 2.68 18.52 -24.20
C LYS A 190 2.93 18.32 -22.71
N ASN A 191 1.93 18.52 -21.86
CA ASN A 191 2.02 18.43 -20.38
C ASN A 191 1.08 17.38 -19.79
N PHE A 192 0.66 16.38 -20.57
CA PHE A 192 -0.36 15.43 -20.16
C PHE A 192 -0.11 14.04 -20.76
N ILE A 193 -0.32 13.01 -19.95
CA ILE A 193 -0.38 11.60 -20.35
C ILE A 193 -1.63 10.97 -19.69
N TRP A 194 -2.35 10.17 -20.46
CA TRP A 194 -3.41 9.29 -19.99
C TRP A 194 -3.08 7.86 -20.35
N LEU A 195 -3.06 6.98 -19.32
CA LEU A 195 -2.93 5.54 -19.46
C LEU A 195 -4.21 4.87 -18.96
N LYS A 196 -4.60 3.77 -19.60
CA LYS A 196 -5.81 3.01 -19.25
C LYS A 196 -5.54 1.52 -19.31
N LYS A 197 -6.12 0.77 -18.36
CA LYS A 197 -6.20 -0.69 -18.36
C LYS A 197 -7.68 -1.07 -18.41
N GLU A 198 -8.05 -1.87 -19.41
CA GLU A 198 -9.38 -2.46 -19.48
C GLU A 198 -9.48 -3.62 -18.48
N ILE A 199 -10.62 -3.72 -17.82
CA ILE A 199 -10.99 -4.81 -16.91
C ILE A 199 -12.37 -5.35 -17.31
N ILE A 200 -12.74 -6.50 -16.79
CA ILE A 200 -14.08 -7.02 -16.99
C ILE A 200 -15.09 -6.01 -16.41
N SER A 201 -15.98 -5.48 -17.24
CA SER A 201 -17.01 -4.49 -16.87
C SER A 201 -16.47 -3.11 -16.48
N GLY A 202 -15.38 -2.63 -17.12
CA GLY A 202 -14.92 -1.29 -16.88
C GLY A 202 -13.45 -1.06 -17.18
N ASN A 203 -12.86 -0.07 -16.54
CA ASN A 203 -11.44 0.27 -16.68
C ASN A 203 -10.85 0.97 -15.45
N THR A 204 -9.53 0.92 -15.34
CA THR A 204 -8.75 1.78 -14.45
C THR A 204 -7.87 2.70 -15.28
N SER A 205 -7.71 3.93 -14.83
CA SER A 205 -7.02 5.00 -15.55
C SER A 205 -6.02 5.72 -14.69
N ILE A 206 -4.90 6.14 -15.29
CA ILE A 206 -3.86 6.96 -14.67
C ILE A 206 -3.64 8.19 -15.52
N LEU A 207 -3.73 9.36 -14.90
CA LEU A 207 -3.37 10.64 -15.49
C LEU A 207 -2.07 11.14 -14.88
N ILE A 208 -1.17 11.61 -15.71
CA ILE A 208 0.06 12.30 -15.29
C ILE A 208 0.12 13.63 -16.02
N TYR A 209 0.15 14.73 -15.26
CA TYR A 209 0.25 16.06 -15.85
C TYR A 209 0.97 17.04 -14.93
N GLN A 210 1.39 18.18 -15.48
CA GLN A 210 2.12 19.18 -14.71
C GLN A 210 1.53 20.58 -14.89
N LEU A 211 1.67 21.39 -13.84
CA LEU A 211 1.13 22.72 -13.69
C LEU A 211 2.19 23.65 -13.07
N PRO A 212 2.10 24.99 -13.28
CA PRO A 212 2.87 25.97 -12.53
C PRO A 212 2.57 25.91 -11.02
N LEU A 213 3.58 26.19 -10.15
CA LEU A 213 3.45 26.12 -8.69
C LEU A 213 2.34 27.01 -8.11
N ASN A 214 2.03 28.15 -8.75
CA ASN A 214 1.04 29.10 -8.29
C ASN A 214 -0.42 28.68 -8.53
N LYS A 215 -0.66 27.54 -9.17
CA LYS A 215 -2.01 27.06 -9.49
C LYS A 215 -2.76 26.48 -8.29
N ILE A 216 -2.04 26.03 -7.24
CA ILE A 216 -2.64 25.53 -6.02
C ILE A 216 -2.14 26.38 -4.84
N GLN A 217 -3.05 27.15 -4.25
CA GLN A 217 -2.80 27.96 -3.06
C GLN A 217 -3.21 27.19 -1.82
N SER A 218 -2.39 27.20 -0.79
CA SER A 218 -2.63 26.42 0.45
C SER A 218 -3.92 26.82 1.19
N SER A 219 -4.31 28.08 1.10
CA SER A 219 -5.55 28.62 1.71
C SER A 219 -6.84 28.12 1.01
N ASN A 220 -6.74 27.63 -0.23
CA ASN A 220 -7.88 27.19 -1.02
C ASN A 220 -7.54 25.92 -1.83
N ALA A 221 -6.77 25.00 -1.22
CA ALA A 221 -6.19 23.86 -1.89
C ALA A 221 -7.22 22.95 -2.54
N VAL A 222 -8.25 22.55 -1.80
CA VAL A 222 -9.29 21.64 -2.30
C VAL A 222 -10.00 22.22 -3.53
N ASN A 223 -10.49 23.45 -3.45
CA ASN A 223 -11.19 24.08 -4.57
C ASN A 223 -10.28 24.30 -5.78
N ASN A 224 -8.96 24.59 -5.56
CA ASN A 224 -8.03 24.69 -6.66
C ASN A 224 -7.81 23.32 -7.34
N ILE A 225 -7.66 22.24 -6.56
CA ILE A 225 -7.49 20.87 -7.07
C ILE A 225 -8.74 20.46 -7.86
N VAL A 226 -9.94 20.65 -7.31
CA VAL A 226 -11.21 20.33 -8.00
C VAL A 226 -11.31 21.08 -9.33
N ARG A 227 -11.12 22.41 -9.36
CA ARG A 227 -11.16 23.18 -10.61
C ARG A 227 -10.13 22.71 -11.65
N ILE A 228 -8.91 22.39 -11.22
CA ILE A 228 -7.86 21.89 -12.10
C ILE A 228 -8.27 20.54 -12.66
N ARG A 229 -8.73 19.64 -11.78
CA ARG A 229 -9.17 18.30 -12.12
C ARG A 229 -10.33 18.34 -13.12
N ASP A 230 -11.34 19.17 -12.89
CA ASP A 230 -12.51 19.35 -13.77
C ASP A 230 -12.12 19.96 -15.11
N SER A 231 -11.16 20.88 -15.11
CA SER A 231 -10.62 21.46 -16.34
C SER A 231 -9.89 20.41 -17.18
N VAL A 232 -9.05 19.57 -16.56
CA VAL A 232 -8.31 18.50 -17.23
C VAL A 232 -9.26 17.39 -17.69
N GLY A 233 -10.17 16.95 -16.83
CA GLY A 233 -11.19 15.96 -17.14
C GLY A 233 -12.11 16.41 -18.28
N GLY A 234 -12.61 17.64 -18.20
CA GLY A 234 -13.46 18.24 -19.22
C GLY A 234 -12.78 18.44 -20.57
N LEU A 235 -11.45 18.57 -20.61
CA LEU A 235 -10.68 18.72 -21.84
C LEU A 235 -10.32 17.40 -22.51
N TYR A 236 -10.09 16.35 -21.73
CA TYR A 236 -9.47 15.12 -22.24
C TYR A 236 -10.31 13.86 -22.06
N ILE A 237 -11.27 13.86 -21.13
CA ILE A 237 -11.99 12.64 -20.76
C ILE A 237 -13.48 12.81 -21.03
N HIS A 238 -13.95 12.06 -22.03
CA HIS A 238 -15.32 12.10 -22.48
C HIS A 238 -15.92 10.69 -22.45
N GLY A 239 -17.22 10.62 -22.25
CA GLY A 239 -17.99 9.39 -22.37
C GLY A 239 -18.25 9.01 -23.83
N THR A 240 -19.10 8.04 -24.03
CA THR A 240 -19.49 7.54 -25.36
C THR A 240 -20.50 8.47 -26.06
N VAL A 241 -21.22 9.26 -25.28
CA VAL A 241 -22.21 10.22 -25.78
C VAL A 241 -21.55 11.58 -26.05
N SER A 242 -22.03 12.29 -27.07
CA SER A 242 -21.52 13.63 -27.40
C SER A 242 -21.79 14.64 -26.28
N LYS A 243 -20.92 15.64 -26.15
CA LYS A 243 -21.01 16.73 -25.14
C LYS A 243 -20.88 16.27 -23.67
N THR A 244 -20.31 15.10 -23.45
CA THR A 244 -19.96 14.61 -22.10
C THR A 244 -18.59 15.12 -21.67
N LYS A 245 -18.37 15.25 -20.37
CA LYS A 245 -17.08 15.59 -19.78
C LYS A 245 -16.99 15.06 -18.36
N MET A 246 -15.82 14.57 -17.96
CA MET A 246 -15.58 14.16 -16.58
C MET A 246 -15.44 15.40 -15.69
N ILE A 247 -16.15 15.39 -14.55
CA ILE A 247 -16.07 16.38 -13.49
C ILE A 247 -15.95 15.67 -12.12
N THR A 248 -15.59 16.42 -11.10
CA THR A 248 -15.73 15.96 -9.71
C THR A 248 -17.21 16.01 -9.34
N GLU A 249 -17.71 14.97 -8.67
CA GLU A 249 -19.08 14.97 -8.18
C GLU A 249 -19.30 16.14 -7.20
N GLU A 250 -20.37 16.89 -7.41
CA GLU A 250 -20.65 18.10 -6.64
C GLU A 250 -21.35 17.81 -5.29
N ALA A 251 -22.00 16.65 -5.16
CA ALA A 251 -22.78 16.30 -3.98
C ALA A 251 -21.92 16.05 -2.73
N TYR A 252 -20.66 15.66 -2.91
CA TYR A 252 -19.75 15.30 -1.80
C TYR A 252 -18.42 16.03 -1.93
N ALA A 253 -18.02 16.74 -0.86
CA ALA A 253 -16.68 17.35 -0.81
C ALA A 253 -15.61 16.25 -0.78
N PRO A 254 -14.56 16.34 -1.62
CA PRO A 254 -13.48 15.37 -1.58
C PRO A 254 -12.72 15.40 -0.25
N TYR A 255 -12.29 14.23 0.21
CA TYR A 255 -11.36 14.10 1.33
C TYR A 255 -9.99 14.65 0.95
N PHE A 256 -9.39 15.41 1.85
CA PHE A 256 -8.12 16.10 1.62
C PHE A 256 -7.13 15.84 2.76
N SER A 257 -5.90 15.52 2.41
CA SER A 257 -4.80 15.40 3.36
C SER A 257 -3.48 15.94 2.79
N LYS A 258 -2.58 16.35 3.70
CA LYS A 258 -1.20 16.71 3.35
C LYS A 258 -0.30 15.54 3.70
N VAL A 259 0.42 15.04 2.72
CA VAL A 259 1.30 13.88 2.86
C VAL A 259 2.69 14.19 2.31
N SER A 260 3.65 13.31 2.56
CA SER A 260 4.94 13.30 1.87
C SER A 260 4.95 12.18 0.84
N LEU A 261 5.27 12.48 -0.41
CA LEU A 261 5.45 11.48 -1.46
C LEU A 261 6.77 11.75 -2.20
N ALA A 262 7.62 10.73 -2.27
CA ALA A 262 8.98 10.84 -2.80
C ALA A 262 9.78 12.02 -2.18
N GLY A 263 9.63 12.23 -0.86
CA GLY A 263 10.29 13.32 -0.11
C GLY A 263 9.76 14.73 -0.39
N LYS A 264 8.62 14.85 -1.08
CA LYS A 264 8.03 16.15 -1.44
C LYS A 264 6.68 16.37 -0.78
N LEU A 265 6.37 17.63 -0.40
CA LEU A 265 5.03 18.02 0.03
C LEU A 265 4.04 17.64 -1.07
N THR A 266 3.00 16.95 -0.70
CA THR A 266 1.97 16.47 -1.63
C THR A 266 0.60 16.65 -1.01
N TYR A 267 -0.34 17.13 -1.82
CA TYR A 267 -1.74 17.16 -1.46
C TYR A 267 -2.43 15.93 -2.04
N GLU A 268 -2.93 15.07 -1.16
CA GLU A 268 -3.74 13.91 -1.50
C GLU A 268 -5.22 14.32 -1.45
N THR A 269 -5.96 13.97 -2.50
CA THR A 269 -7.41 14.21 -2.56
C THR A 269 -8.10 12.95 -3.06
N LYS A 270 -9.14 12.49 -2.35
CA LYS A 270 -9.95 11.32 -2.67
C LYS A 270 -11.42 11.72 -2.77
N GLY A 271 -12.12 11.19 -3.75
CA GLY A 271 -13.53 11.48 -3.93
C GLY A 271 -14.12 10.71 -5.10
N THR A 272 -15.28 11.15 -5.54
CA THR A 272 -15.99 10.57 -6.68
C THR A 272 -15.99 11.55 -7.86
N TRP A 273 -15.92 10.98 -9.04
CA TRP A 273 -16.10 11.67 -10.30
C TRP A 273 -17.38 11.22 -10.97
N GLU A 274 -17.96 12.08 -11.77
CA GLU A 274 -19.09 11.76 -12.63
C GLU A 274 -18.86 12.26 -14.05
N MET A 275 -19.57 11.69 -14.99
CA MET A 275 -19.58 12.12 -16.37
C MET A 275 -20.81 13.01 -16.59
N LYS A 276 -20.59 14.33 -16.74
CA LYS A 276 -21.68 15.25 -17.04
C LYS A 276 -22.37 14.84 -18.33
N ASN A 277 -23.69 14.71 -18.29
CA ASN A 277 -24.58 14.23 -19.39
C ASN A 277 -24.40 12.73 -19.74
N ASP A 278 -23.91 11.89 -18.80
CA ASP A 278 -23.85 10.45 -18.94
C ASP A 278 -23.95 9.81 -17.54
N PHE A 279 -24.28 8.53 -17.45
CA PHE A 279 -24.45 7.80 -16.17
C PHE A 279 -23.15 7.16 -15.65
N MET A 280 -22.00 7.56 -16.15
CA MET A 280 -20.72 7.03 -15.70
C MET A 280 -20.22 7.79 -14.47
N SER A 281 -19.84 7.08 -13.45
CA SER A 281 -19.20 7.64 -12.24
C SER A 281 -18.25 6.63 -11.60
N GLY A 282 -17.42 7.10 -10.65
CA GLY A 282 -16.54 6.22 -9.90
C GLY A 282 -15.63 7.00 -8.95
N PRO A 283 -14.78 6.30 -8.19
CA PRO A 283 -13.82 6.94 -7.30
C PRO A 283 -12.59 7.45 -8.05
N PHE A 284 -11.94 8.45 -7.46
CA PHE A 284 -10.61 8.93 -7.84
C PHE A 284 -9.70 9.13 -6.64
N ILE A 285 -8.40 9.07 -6.88
CA ILE A 285 -7.33 9.49 -5.98
C ILE A 285 -6.38 10.40 -6.75
N ASN A 286 -6.10 11.59 -6.23
CA ASN A 286 -5.25 12.60 -6.85
C ASN A 286 -4.12 12.99 -5.91
N TYR A 287 -2.89 13.01 -6.43
CA TYR A 287 -1.69 13.45 -5.73
C TYR A 287 -1.09 14.65 -6.46
N ALA A 288 -1.23 15.85 -5.89
CA ALA A 288 -0.59 17.06 -6.38
C ALA A 288 0.75 17.25 -5.66
N ILE A 289 1.85 16.90 -6.31
CA ILE A 289 3.21 16.86 -5.75
C ILE A 289 3.92 18.18 -6.04
N PHE A 290 4.36 18.91 -5.01
CA PHE A 290 5.08 20.18 -5.15
C PHE A 290 6.56 19.95 -5.48
N ASP A 291 6.88 19.86 -6.75
CA ASP A 291 8.24 19.71 -7.27
C ASP A 291 8.90 21.08 -7.43
N ARG A 292 9.31 21.68 -6.30
CA ARG A 292 9.93 23.01 -6.26
C ARG A 292 11.23 23.08 -7.07
N THR A 293 12.00 22.00 -7.10
CA THR A 293 13.25 21.90 -7.86
C THR A 293 13.04 22.13 -9.35
N ASN A 294 11.91 21.71 -9.90
CA ASN A 294 11.56 21.88 -11.31
C ASN A 294 10.50 22.99 -11.51
N ASN A 295 10.21 23.80 -10.49
CA ASN A 295 9.24 24.91 -10.50
C ASN A 295 7.86 24.50 -11.03
N ARG A 296 7.33 23.36 -10.55
CA ARG A 296 6.06 22.81 -11.00
C ARG A 296 5.31 22.08 -9.90
N ILE A 297 4.01 21.87 -10.10
CA ILE A 297 3.22 20.85 -9.46
C ILE A 297 3.10 19.69 -10.45
N LEU A 298 3.54 18.51 -10.05
CA LEU A 298 3.30 17.28 -10.79
C LEU A 298 2.07 16.59 -10.20
N VAL A 299 1.09 16.30 -11.05
CA VAL A 299 -0.13 15.60 -10.62
C VAL A 299 -0.13 14.18 -11.18
N LEU A 300 -0.31 13.23 -10.29
CA LEU A 300 -0.66 11.84 -10.61
C LEU A 300 -2.07 11.58 -10.08
N GLU A 301 -2.97 11.19 -10.96
CA GLU A 301 -4.35 10.86 -10.60
C GLU A 301 -4.68 9.44 -11.07
N GLY A 302 -5.31 8.67 -10.19
CA GLY A 302 -5.89 7.38 -10.52
C GLY A 302 -7.41 7.46 -10.38
N PHE A 303 -8.14 6.88 -11.33
CA PHE A 303 -9.59 6.73 -11.23
C PHE A 303 -10.06 5.42 -11.87
N CYS A 304 -11.21 4.93 -11.47
CA CYS A 304 -11.78 3.75 -12.11
C CYS A 304 -13.27 3.95 -12.46
N TYR A 305 -13.69 3.24 -13.51
CA TYR A 305 -15.07 2.97 -13.85
C TYR A 305 -15.29 1.48 -13.74
N ALA A 306 -16.10 1.03 -12.78
CA ALA A 306 -16.34 -0.39 -12.53
C ALA A 306 -17.72 -0.59 -11.87
N PRO A 307 -18.83 -0.39 -12.63
CA PRO A 307 -20.17 -0.32 -12.06
C PRO A 307 -20.59 -1.61 -11.34
N SER A 308 -20.11 -2.77 -11.78
CA SER A 308 -20.49 -4.08 -11.24
C SER A 308 -19.45 -4.75 -10.37
N LYS A 309 -18.46 -3.97 -9.86
CA LYS A 309 -17.36 -4.52 -9.04
C LYS A 309 -17.07 -3.65 -7.83
N GLU A 310 -16.54 -4.28 -6.79
CA GLU A 310 -15.86 -3.59 -5.69
C GLU A 310 -14.68 -2.79 -6.22
N LYS A 311 -14.45 -1.64 -5.63
CA LYS A 311 -13.50 -0.63 -6.12
C LYS A 311 -12.30 -0.46 -5.21
N ARG A 312 -12.37 -0.96 -3.97
CA ARG A 312 -11.27 -0.87 -2.98
C ARG A 312 -9.93 -1.31 -3.56
N ASP A 313 -9.87 -2.54 -4.07
CA ASP A 313 -8.62 -3.12 -4.53
C ASP A 313 -8.16 -2.52 -5.87
N LEU A 314 -9.09 -2.05 -6.71
CA LEU A 314 -8.77 -1.29 -7.92
C LEU A 314 -8.14 0.06 -7.58
N MET A 315 -8.72 0.79 -6.62
CA MET A 315 -8.16 2.06 -6.16
C MET A 315 -6.86 1.88 -5.38
N PHE A 316 -6.70 0.76 -4.67
CA PHE A 316 -5.47 0.41 -4.00
C PHE A 316 -4.33 0.10 -4.98
N GLU A 317 -4.61 -0.59 -6.09
CA GLU A 317 -3.63 -0.76 -7.18
C GLU A 317 -3.19 0.59 -7.73
N LEU A 318 -4.14 1.49 -8.03
CA LEU A 318 -3.83 2.84 -8.52
C LEU A 318 -3.01 3.66 -7.51
N GLU A 319 -3.36 3.60 -6.23
CA GLU A 319 -2.57 4.23 -5.16
C GLU A 319 -1.14 3.66 -5.10
N SER A 320 -0.99 2.34 -5.19
CA SER A 320 0.32 1.67 -5.17
C SER A 320 1.18 2.06 -6.37
N ILE A 321 0.58 2.18 -7.56
CA ILE A 321 1.25 2.68 -8.77
C ILE A 321 1.74 4.12 -8.55
N ILE A 322 0.86 5.02 -8.11
CA ILE A 322 1.20 6.43 -7.89
C ILE A 322 2.31 6.56 -6.84
N LYS A 323 2.24 5.80 -5.75
CA LYS A 323 3.24 5.82 -4.68
C LYS A 323 4.61 5.25 -5.08
N SER A 324 4.72 4.60 -6.23
CA SER A 324 6.00 4.16 -6.79
C SER A 324 6.79 5.26 -7.50
N VAL A 325 6.24 6.48 -7.59
CA VAL A 325 6.88 7.61 -8.30
C VAL A 325 8.27 7.93 -7.74
N GLN A 326 9.24 8.10 -8.62
CA GLN A 326 10.59 8.56 -8.29
C GLN A 326 10.99 9.72 -9.21
N PHE A 327 11.58 10.76 -8.62
CA PHE A 327 12.10 11.91 -9.37
C PHE A 327 13.54 11.64 -9.76
N LEU A 328 13.83 11.74 -11.04
CA LEU A 328 15.19 11.56 -11.55
C LEU A 328 16.01 12.83 -11.35
N LYS A 329 17.30 12.68 -11.04
CA LYS A 329 18.23 13.82 -11.01
C LYS A 329 18.37 14.35 -12.43
N LYS A 330 18.35 15.67 -12.60
CA LYS A 330 18.76 16.26 -13.89
C LYS A 330 20.23 15.90 -14.14
N LYS A 331 20.49 15.31 -15.30
CA LYS A 331 21.85 15.15 -15.79
C LYS A 331 22.45 16.50 -16.14
#